data_cad8753281780ceebc6b58ca70b8cc10
#
_entry.id   cad8753281780ceebc6b58ca70b8cc10
#
_cell.length_a   1.000
_cell.length_b   1.000
_cell.length_c   1.000
_cell.angle_alpha   90.00
_cell.angle_beta   90.00
_cell.angle_gamma   90.00
#
_symmetry.space_group_name_H-M   'P 1'
#
loop_
_entity.id
_entity.type
_entity.pdbx_description
1 polymer ?
#
loop_
_entity_poly.entity_id
_entity_poly.type
_entity_poly.pdbx_seq_one_letter_code
_entity_poly.pdbx_strand_id
1 'polypeptide(L)'
;MLLQMQMLKHHTFRAFQNRNFALFFAGQSVSQIGTWMQQTAVIWIVYTLTHSASMIGVAVFAQLFPSFLLSILGGVITDRYSRYKILLFTQIAAMMQAVFLAALVLTNHYVIWEILSLSVVLGVINALDVPARQTIVHEMINDKADLTNAISLNSAMANLAKLTGPALSGLILQRFGASTCFIINAISFIAVISSLLLMKFPKHQPPPVKKKVIFELAEGFRYLRQTPALTVIILLIACLSLLILPYDTLEPVFAKVVFKGNAATYGYISSSIGLGALTGTLLIASAPNGIDLRKVVLASIAILAVGLILFSQMKILRLALPFALILGLGSITPISTSITIIQMEAHPQMRGRVMGYVVLVFFGMLPLGSLLVSTLSQQIGAPVTMLCQGIAALLITALFYRLFSKKQLGSADVNFNVY
;
A
#
# COMPACT_ATOMS: atom_id res chain seq x y z
N MET A 1 10.15 -19.68 31.38
CA MET A 1 9.15 -19.62 30.30
C MET A 1 8.04 -18.63 30.60
N LEU A 2 7.31 -18.67 31.71
CA LEU A 2 6.25 -17.69 32.07
C LEU A 2 6.76 -16.26 32.25
N LEU A 3 7.89 -16.04 32.92
CA LEU A 3 8.52 -14.71 33.07
C LEU A 3 9.02 -14.13 31.72
N GLN A 4 9.55 -14.95 30.83
CA GLN A 4 9.91 -14.52 29.49
C GLN A 4 8.69 -14.17 28.64
N MET A 5 7.58 -14.91 28.77
CA MET A 5 6.32 -14.55 28.11
C MET A 5 5.69 -13.27 28.69
N GLN A 6 5.82 -13.00 29.98
CA GLN A 6 5.38 -11.74 30.58
C GLN A 6 6.26 -10.56 30.14
N MET A 7 7.57 -10.72 30.10
CA MET A 7 8.48 -9.68 29.58
C MET A 7 8.23 -9.42 28.09
N LEU A 8 8.03 -10.43 27.25
CA LEU A 8 7.66 -10.26 25.85
C LEU A 8 6.32 -9.52 25.69
N LYS A 9 5.30 -9.84 26.48
CA LYS A 9 4.02 -9.10 26.47
C LYS A 9 4.19 -7.62 26.84
N HIS A 10 5.02 -7.31 27.82
CA HIS A 10 5.29 -5.93 28.21
C HIS A 10 6.02 -5.12 27.12
N HIS A 11 6.91 -5.73 26.35
CA HIS A 11 7.63 -5.05 25.27
C HIS A 11 6.80 -4.93 23.98
N THR A 12 6.02 -5.95 23.63
CA THR A 12 5.27 -6.00 22.36
C THR A 12 4.10 -5.02 22.29
N PHE A 13 3.48 -4.70 23.43
CA PHE A 13 2.28 -3.84 23.49
C PHE A 13 2.52 -2.55 24.28
N ARG A 14 3.76 -2.13 24.43
CA ARG A 14 4.14 -0.99 25.23
C ARG A 14 3.52 0.34 24.74
N ALA A 15 3.39 0.51 23.42
CA ALA A 15 2.77 1.70 22.83
C ALA A 15 1.30 1.91 23.27
N PHE A 16 0.57 0.85 23.64
CA PHE A 16 -0.81 0.97 24.15
C PHE A 16 -0.91 1.61 25.55
N GLN A 17 0.19 1.77 26.27
CA GLN A 17 0.20 2.56 27.50
C GLN A 17 -0.09 4.05 27.22
N ASN A 18 0.17 4.52 25.99
CA ASN A 18 -0.22 5.84 25.54
C ASN A 18 -1.70 5.84 25.15
N ARG A 19 -2.54 6.50 25.95
CA ARG A 19 -3.99 6.56 25.75
C ARG A 19 -4.38 7.00 24.33
N ASN A 20 -3.74 8.04 23.82
CA ASN A 20 -4.02 8.56 22.48
C ASN A 20 -3.72 7.50 21.40
N PHE A 21 -2.59 6.78 21.51
CA PHE A 21 -2.26 5.71 20.58
C PHE A 21 -3.24 4.54 20.67
N ALA A 22 -3.65 4.12 21.86
CA ALA A 22 -4.62 3.04 22.04
C ALA A 22 -5.98 3.38 21.40
N LEU A 23 -6.49 4.61 21.63
CA LEU A 23 -7.70 5.11 20.98
C LEU A 23 -7.58 5.14 19.46
N PHE A 24 -6.48 5.71 18.94
CA PHE A 24 -6.19 5.77 17.51
C PHE A 24 -6.16 4.38 16.91
N PHE A 25 -5.40 3.47 17.48
CA PHE A 25 -5.25 2.11 16.98
C PHE A 25 -6.58 1.37 16.92
N ALA A 26 -7.42 1.47 17.98
CA ALA A 26 -8.72 0.83 18.03
C ALA A 26 -9.66 1.36 16.93
N GLY A 27 -9.83 2.68 16.82
CA GLY A 27 -10.67 3.30 15.81
C GLY A 27 -10.18 3.04 14.40
N GLN A 28 -8.87 3.20 14.18
CA GLN A 28 -8.24 3.04 12.88
C GLN A 28 -8.26 1.59 12.39
N SER A 29 -8.15 0.59 13.29
CA SER A 29 -8.24 -0.83 12.91
C SER A 29 -9.57 -1.16 12.27
N VAL A 30 -10.67 -0.70 12.86
CA VAL A 30 -12.02 -0.92 12.31
C VAL A 30 -12.19 -0.19 10.97
N SER A 31 -11.77 1.08 10.90
CA SER A 31 -11.91 1.90 9.69
C SER A 31 -11.05 1.39 8.53
N GLN A 32 -9.85 0.89 8.79
CA GLN A 32 -8.99 0.33 7.75
C GLN A 32 -9.60 -0.92 7.11
N ILE A 33 -10.19 -1.81 7.90
CA ILE A 33 -10.89 -3.00 7.36
C ILE A 33 -12.05 -2.55 6.46
N GLY A 34 -12.88 -1.59 6.91
CA GLY A 34 -13.97 -1.02 6.12
C GLY A 34 -13.48 -0.38 4.82
N THR A 35 -12.37 0.34 4.85
CA THR A 35 -11.77 0.98 3.67
C THR A 35 -11.32 -0.06 2.63
N TRP A 36 -10.65 -1.13 3.04
CA TRP A 36 -10.29 -2.23 2.14
C TRP A 36 -11.50 -2.98 1.60
N MET A 37 -12.56 -3.15 2.43
CA MET A 37 -13.83 -3.69 1.95
C MET A 37 -14.45 -2.82 0.86
N GLN A 38 -14.52 -1.51 1.07
CA GLN A 38 -15.05 -0.57 0.08
C GLN A 38 -14.24 -0.61 -1.22
N GLN A 39 -12.91 -0.62 -1.14
CA GLN A 39 -12.05 -0.67 -2.32
C GLN A 39 -12.31 -1.93 -3.14
N THR A 40 -12.39 -3.09 -2.49
CA THR A 40 -12.73 -4.37 -3.13
C THR A 40 -14.12 -4.32 -3.78
N ALA A 41 -15.10 -3.74 -3.10
CA ALA A 41 -16.47 -3.60 -3.61
C ALA A 41 -16.54 -2.67 -4.82
N VAL A 42 -15.84 -1.54 -4.82
CA VAL A 42 -15.77 -0.61 -5.96
C VAL A 42 -15.20 -1.30 -7.18
N ILE A 43 -14.06 -1.99 -7.04
CA ILE A 43 -13.42 -2.71 -8.15
C ILE A 43 -14.35 -3.80 -8.71
N TRP A 44 -15.04 -4.54 -7.83
CA TRP A 44 -16.00 -5.56 -8.23
C TRP A 44 -17.18 -4.98 -9.00
N ILE A 45 -17.79 -3.88 -8.52
CA ILE A 45 -18.91 -3.22 -9.20
C ILE A 45 -18.48 -2.70 -10.56
N VAL A 46 -17.35 -2.01 -10.64
CA VAL A 46 -16.81 -1.48 -11.91
C VAL A 46 -16.70 -2.60 -12.93
N TYR A 47 -16.14 -3.74 -12.51
CA TYR A 47 -16.00 -4.87 -13.42
C TYR A 47 -17.34 -5.50 -13.81
N THR A 48 -18.27 -5.69 -12.86
CA THR A 48 -19.57 -6.32 -13.13
C THR A 48 -20.49 -5.45 -13.99
N LEU A 49 -20.36 -4.13 -13.90
CA LEU A 49 -21.11 -3.19 -14.74
C LEU A 49 -20.58 -3.09 -16.16
N THR A 50 -19.25 -3.07 -16.29
CA THR A 50 -18.62 -2.76 -17.58
C THR A 50 -18.14 -4.00 -18.35
N HIS A 51 -17.97 -5.11 -17.65
CA HIS A 51 -17.29 -6.33 -18.15
C HIS A 51 -15.95 -6.03 -18.82
N SER A 52 -15.30 -4.93 -18.40
CA SER A 52 -14.05 -4.43 -18.99
C SER A 52 -12.93 -4.42 -17.96
N ALA A 53 -11.85 -5.14 -18.27
CA ALA A 53 -10.64 -5.10 -17.49
C ALA A 53 -10.00 -3.70 -17.49
N SER A 54 -10.06 -2.99 -18.63
CA SER A 54 -9.54 -1.62 -18.76
C SER A 54 -10.22 -0.66 -17.79
N MET A 55 -11.52 -0.81 -17.54
CA MET A 55 -12.26 0.04 -16.61
C MET A 55 -11.86 -0.18 -15.15
N ILE A 56 -11.36 -1.37 -14.79
CA ILE A 56 -10.74 -1.59 -13.48
C ILE A 56 -9.50 -0.70 -13.36
N GLY A 57 -8.63 -0.69 -14.38
CA GLY A 57 -7.45 0.19 -14.38
C GLY A 57 -7.81 1.66 -14.29
N VAL A 58 -8.87 2.10 -14.98
CA VAL A 58 -9.38 3.48 -14.89
C VAL A 58 -9.87 3.78 -13.47
N ALA A 59 -10.55 2.85 -12.79
CA ALA A 59 -11.01 3.05 -11.41
C ALA A 59 -9.84 3.17 -10.43
N VAL A 60 -8.82 2.30 -10.55
CA VAL A 60 -7.61 2.38 -9.73
C VAL A 60 -6.84 3.67 -10.02
N PHE A 61 -6.71 4.04 -11.28
CA PHE A 61 -6.09 5.31 -11.68
C PHE A 61 -6.85 6.51 -11.10
N ALA A 62 -8.18 6.54 -11.22
CA ALA A 62 -9.03 7.59 -10.68
C ALA A 62 -8.87 7.76 -9.17
N GLN A 63 -8.63 6.67 -8.44
CA GLN A 63 -8.42 6.70 -6.99
C GLN A 63 -7.00 7.11 -6.59
N LEU A 64 -5.97 6.63 -7.29
CA LEU A 64 -4.57 6.80 -6.86
C LEU A 64 -3.91 8.04 -7.46
N PHE A 65 -4.22 8.38 -8.72
CA PHE A 65 -3.55 9.47 -9.42
C PHE A 65 -3.78 10.85 -8.81
N PRO A 66 -5.00 11.24 -8.36
CA PRO A 66 -5.21 12.49 -7.65
C PRO A 66 -4.42 12.54 -6.34
N SER A 67 -4.34 11.40 -5.63
CA SER A 67 -3.55 11.29 -4.39
C SER A 67 -2.07 11.54 -4.67
N PHE A 68 -1.52 10.97 -5.74
CA PHE A 68 -0.15 11.21 -6.18
C PHE A 68 0.09 12.67 -6.56
N LEU A 69 -0.76 13.23 -7.43
CA LEU A 69 -0.61 14.59 -7.94
C LEU A 69 -0.64 15.64 -6.82
N LEU A 70 -1.51 15.43 -5.83
CA LEU A 70 -1.71 16.37 -4.71
C LEU A 70 -0.87 16.01 -3.47
N SER A 71 -0.10 14.91 -3.47
CA SER A 71 0.67 14.46 -2.30
C SER A 71 1.67 15.49 -1.79
N ILE A 72 2.32 16.23 -2.70
CA ILE A 72 3.28 17.30 -2.34
C ILE A 72 2.54 18.43 -1.61
N LEU A 73 1.36 18.84 -2.13
CA LEU A 73 0.52 19.86 -1.50
C LEU A 73 -0.01 19.36 -0.15
N GLY A 74 -0.41 18.11 -0.08
CA GLY A 74 -0.86 17.44 1.14
C GLY A 74 0.21 17.45 2.23
N GLY A 75 1.46 17.16 1.89
CA GLY A 75 2.60 17.24 2.81
C GLY A 75 2.79 18.67 3.34
N VAL A 76 2.81 19.67 2.47
CA VAL A 76 2.94 21.09 2.86
C VAL A 76 1.80 21.54 3.76
N ILE A 77 0.56 21.14 3.47
CA ILE A 77 -0.61 21.47 4.29
C ILE A 77 -0.49 20.80 5.67
N THR A 78 -0.09 19.53 5.70
CA THR A 78 0.08 18.76 6.95
C THR A 78 1.19 19.33 7.84
N ASP A 79 2.21 19.93 7.26
CA ASP A 79 3.28 20.60 8.02
C ASP A 79 2.84 21.96 8.58
N ARG A 80 1.93 22.67 7.91
CA ARG A 80 1.49 24.02 8.30
C ARG A 80 0.30 24.02 9.27
N TYR A 81 -0.58 23.06 9.15
CA TYR A 81 -1.82 22.97 9.91
C TYR A 81 -1.79 21.82 10.91
N SER A 82 -2.67 21.86 11.91
CA SER A 82 -2.83 20.80 12.89
C SER A 82 -3.18 19.46 12.22
N ARG A 83 -2.31 18.49 12.34
CA ARG A 83 -2.49 17.12 11.79
C ARG A 83 -3.77 16.47 12.30
N TYR A 84 -4.10 16.71 13.56
CA TYR A 84 -5.36 16.28 14.17
C TYR A 84 -6.60 16.83 13.42
N LYS A 85 -6.61 18.15 13.14
CA LYS A 85 -7.74 18.76 12.43
C LYS A 85 -7.85 18.28 10.98
N ILE A 86 -6.71 18.12 10.30
CA ILE A 86 -6.66 17.58 8.95
C ILE A 86 -7.23 16.15 8.96
N LEU A 87 -6.75 15.31 9.88
CA LEU A 87 -7.20 13.93 9.96
C LEU A 87 -8.70 13.84 10.28
N LEU A 88 -9.19 14.64 11.22
CA LEU A 88 -10.62 14.66 11.54
C LEU A 88 -11.46 15.07 10.30
N PHE A 89 -11.04 16.11 9.59
CA PHE A 89 -11.70 16.56 8.37
C PHE A 89 -11.69 15.49 7.28
N THR A 90 -10.54 14.84 7.03
CA THR A 90 -10.42 13.81 6.00
C THR A 90 -11.24 12.56 6.32
N GLN A 91 -11.32 12.16 7.61
CA GLN A 91 -12.15 11.04 8.02
C GLN A 91 -13.65 11.34 7.86
N ILE A 92 -14.11 12.56 8.17
CA ILE A 92 -15.49 13.00 7.93
C ILE A 92 -15.77 13.02 6.42
N ALA A 93 -14.86 13.58 5.60
CA ALA A 93 -15.02 13.63 4.16
C ALA A 93 -15.05 12.21 3.53
N ALA A 94 -14.21 11.29 4.01
CA ALA A 94 -14.22 9.90 3.56
C ALA A 94 -15.50 9.15 3.99
N MET A 95 -16.02 9.44 5.19
CA MET A 95 -17.31 8.92 5.64
C MET A 95 -18.44 9.39 4.72
N MET A 96 -18.49 10.68 4.40
CA MET A 96 -19.50 11.23 3.48
C MET A 96 -19.40 10.61 2.09
N GLN A 97 -18.18 10.42 1.57
CA GLN A 97 -17.95 9.74 0.30
C GLN A 97 -18.48 8.29 0.33
N ALA A 98 -18.26 7.56 1.42
CA ALA A 98 -18.80 6.20 1.61
C ALA A 98 -20.32 6.18 1.69
N VAL A 99 -20.94 7.15 2.37
CA VAL A 99 -22.40 7.33 2.42
C VAL A 99 -22.96 7.61 1.03
N PHE A 100 -22.31 8.50 0.24
CA PHE A 100 -22.75 8.77 -1.13
C PHE A 100 -22.64 7.53 -2.02
N LEU A 101 -21.57 6.74 -1.91
CA LEU A 101 -21.46 5.46 -2.63
C LEU A 101 -22.57 4.50 -2.23
N ALA A 102 -22.86 4.38 -0.93
CA ALA A 102 -23.93 3.51 -0.45
C ALA A 102 -25.31 3.96 -0.98
N ALA A 103 -25.62 5.25 -0.87
CA ALA A 103 -26.87 5.81 -1.37
C ALA A 103 -27.01 5.59 -2.89
N LEU A 104 -25.95 5.87 -3.65
CA LEU A 104 -25.92 5.70 -5.08
C LEU A 104 -26.24 4.25 -5.49
N VAL A 105 -25.59 3.27 -4.86
CA VAL A 105 -25.80 1.86 -5.19
C VAL A 105 -27.16 1.35 -4.72
N LEU A 106 -27.71 1.89 -3.63
CA LEU A 106 -29.07 1.54 -3.16
C LEU A 106 -30.17 1.99 -4.14
N THR A 107 -29.97 3.06 -4.90
CA THR A 107 -30.95 3.52 -5.90
C THR A 107 -31.08 2.58 -7.09
N ASN A 108 -30.12 1.70 -7.33
CA ASN A 108 -30.01 0.82 -8.51
C ASN A 108 -29.99 1.56 -9.87
N HIS A 109 -29.85 2.90 -9.86
CA HIS A 109 -29.80 3.76 -11.04
C HIS A 109 -28.48 4.54 -11.08
N TYR A 110 -27.33 3.81 -10.99
CA TYR A 110 -26.02 4.42 -11.00
C TYR A 110 -25.27 4.13 -12.29
N VAL A 111 -24.50 5.11 -12.73
CA VAL A 111 -23.62 4.99 -13.89
C VAL A 111 -22.16 4.94 -13.46
N ILE A 112 -21.32 4.34 -14.30
CA ILE A 112 -19.91 4.14 -14.01
C ILE A 112 -19.18 5.44 -13.64
N TRP A 113 -19.53 6.57 -14.28
CA TRP A 113 -18.88 7.86 -14.07
C TRP A 113 -19.11 8.43 -12.67
N GLU A 114 -20.22 8.13 -12.03
CA GLU A 114 -20.50 8.53 -10.65
C GLU A 114 -19.57 7.81 -9.67
N ILE A 115 -19.38 6.50 -9.87
CA ILE A 115 -18.44 5.69 -9.08
C ILE A 115 -17.00 6.17 -9.28
N LEU A 116 -16.60 6.46 -10.53
CA LEU A 116 -15.27 6.99 -10.84
C LEU A 116 -15.05 8.38 -10.24
N SER A 117 -16.05 9.25 -10.30
CA SER A 117 -15.99 10.58 -9.68
C SER A 117 -15.80 10.50 -8.17
N LEU A 118 -16.53 9.62 -7.49
CA LEU A 118 -16.35 9.37 -6.06
C LEU A 118 -15.00 8.72 -5.73
N SER A 119 -14.43 7.95 -6.66
CA SER A 119 -13.06 7.42 -6.52
C SER A 119 -12.02 8.54 -6.63
N VAL A 120 -12.20 9.51 -7.54
CA VAL A 120 -11.36 10.72 -7.63
C VAL A 120 -11.45 11.52 -6.33
N VAL A 121 -12.66 11.75 -5.80
CA VAL A 121 -12.86 12.44 -4.51
C VAL A 121 -12.11 11.75 -3.38
N LEU A 122 -12.18 10.41 -3.30
CA LEU A 122 -11.42 9.66 -2.32
C LEU A 122 -9.90 9.83 -2.51
N GLY A 123 -9.43 9.87 -3.75
CA GLY A 123 -8.02 10.14 -4.06
C GLY A 123 -7.55 11.50 -3.57
N VAL A 124 -8.37 12.55 -3.73
CA VAL A 124 -8.09 13.89 -3.19
C VAL A 124 -8.06 13.89 -1.66
N ILE A 125 -9.01 13.21 -1.02
CA ILE A 125 -9.04 13.06 0.45
C ILE A 125 -7.76 12.36 0.93
N ASN A 126 -7.35 11.27 0.28
CA ASN A 126 -6.16 10.50 0.63
C ASN A 126 -4.86 11.29 0.48
N ALA A 127 -4.79 12.27 -0.41
CA ALA A 127 -3.64 13.16 -0.55
C ALA A 127 -3.32 13.94 0.74
N LEU A 128 -4.33 14.23 1.56
CA LEU A 128 -4.20 14.88 2.87
C LEU A 128 -4.18 13.86 4.02
N ASP A 129 -4.99 12.82 3.93
CA ASP A 129 -5.15 11.82 4.99
C ASP A 129 -3.87 11.03 5.24
N VAL A 130 -3.22 10.52 4.18
CA VAL A 130 -2.06 9.66 4.30
C VAL A 130 -0.90 10.33 5.04
N PRO A 131 -0.43 11.55 4.64
CA PRO A 131 0.66 12.21 5.37
C PRO A 131 0.25 12.61 6.79
N ALA A 132 -1.00 13.07 7.00
CA ALA A 132 -1.49 13.44 8.33
C ALA A 132 -1.51 12.23 9.26
N ARG A 133 -1.99 11.09 8.79
CA ARG A 133 -2.07 9.83 9.55
C ARG A 133 -0.70 9.25 9.89
N GLN A 134 0.27 9.33 8.99
CA GLN A 134 1.63 8.85 9.26
C GLN A 134 2.35 9.71 10.29
N THR A 135 2.14 11.01 10.23
CA THR A 135 2.86 11.95 11.11
C THR A 135 2.24 12.10 12.49
N ILE A 136 0.91 11.93 12.63
CA ILE A 136 0.23 12.07 13.93
C ILE A 136 0.67 10.99 14.95
N VAL A 137 1.12 9.82 14.49
CA VAL A 137 1.64 8.76 15.38
C VAL A 137 2.84 9.26 16.18
N HIS A 138 3.69 10.10 15.58
CA HIS A 138 4.83 10.71 16.29
C HIS A 138 4.40 11.71 17.37
N GLU A 139 3.22 12.33 17.25
CA GLU A 139 2.69 13.27 18.26
C GLU A 139 1.99 12.53 19.42
N MET A 140 1.63 11.28 19.24
CA MET A 140 0.96 10.46 20.26
C MET A 140 1.94 9.79 21.22
N ILE A 141 3.20 9.63 20.82
CA ILE A 141 4.20 8.86 21.55
C ILE A 141 5.30 9.79 22.05
N ASN A 142 5.48 9.85 23.37
CA ASN A 142 6.49 10.71 24.00
C ASN A 142 7.88 10.07 24.04
N ASP A 143 7.95 8.73 24.18
CA ASP A 143 9.21 8.00 24.28
C ASP A 143 9.62 7.41 22.91
N LYS A 144 10.85 7.67 22.48
CA LYS A 144 11.40 7.12 21.23
C LYS A 144 11.39 5.58 21.16
N ALA A 145 11.54 4.91 22.31
CA ALA A 145 11.48 3.45 22.38
C ALA A 145 10.07 2.91 22.05
N ASP A 146 9.03 3.63 22.49
CA ASP A 146 7.65 3.27 22.20
C ASP A 146 7.23 3.60 20.76
N LEU A 147 7.89 4.59 20.14
CA LEU A 147 7.61 5.00 18.76
C LEU A 147 7.85 3.86 17.76
N THR A 148 8.96 3.14 17.87
CA THR A 148 9.25 1.98 17.01
C THR A 148 8.17 0.91 17.15
N ASN A 149 7.72 0.65 18.40
CA ASN A 149 6.64 -0.29 18.67
C ASN A 149 5.31 0.19 18.08
N ALA A 150 4.97 1.47 18.20
CA ALA A 150 3.76 2.06 17.62
C ALA A 150 3.74 1.96 16.09
N ILE A 151 4.86 2.25 15.41
CA ILE A 151 4.99 2.13 13.95
C ILE A 151 4.82 0.68 13.51
N SER A 152 5.43 -0.26 14.24
CA SER A 152 5.30 -1.70 13.95
C SER A 152 3.86 -2.19 14.10
N LEU A 153 3.18 -1.79 15.17
CA LEU A 153 1.77 -2.12 15.39
C LEU A 153 0.86 -1.51 14.31
N ASN A 154 1.11 -0.25 13.93
CA ASN A 154 0.36 0.40 12.85
C ASN A 154 0.55 -0.30 11.51
N SER A 155 1.75 -0.77 11.20
CA SER A 155 2.04 -1.56 10.00
C SER A 155 1.36 -2.93 10.04
N ALA A 156 1.37 -3.60 11.20
CA ALA A 156 0.67 -4.87 11.39
C ALA A 156 -0.84 -4.71 11.20
N MET A 157 -1.44 -3.64 11.74
CA MET A 157 -2.84 -3.30 11.55
C MET A 157 -3.18 -3.10 10.06
N ALA A 158 -2.37 -2.34 9.32
CA ALA A 158 -2.59 -2.09 7.90
C ALA A 158 -2.53 -3.40 7.07
N ASN A 159 -1.57 -4.27 7.37
CA ASN A 159 -1.44 -5.58 6.70
C ASN A 159 -2.61 -6.51 7.04
N LEU A 160 -3.05 -6.52 8.31
CA LEU A 160 -4.20 -7.30 8.72
C LEU A 160 -5.50 -6.82 8.05
N ALA A 161 -5.69 -5.50 7.93
CA ALA A 161 -6.82 -4.92 7.23
C ALA A 161 -6.80 -5.26 5.73
N LYS A 162 -5.63 -5.24 5.10
CA LYS A 162 -5.45 -5.66 3.70
C LYS A 162 -5.77 -7.15 3.49
N LEU A 163 -5.50 -8.00 4.47
CA LEU A 163 -5.83 -9.42 4.43
C LEU A 163 -7.34 -9.66 4.65
N THR A 164 -7.90 -9.06 5.70
CA THR A 164 -9.27 -9.35 6.15
C THR A 164 -10.34 -8.59 5.38
N GLY A 165 -10.02 -7.36 4.92
CA GLY A 165 -10.97 -6.50 4.19
C GLY A 165 -11.54 -7.16 2.94
N PRO A 166 -10.72 -7.61 1.98
CA PRO A 166 -11.20 -8.31 0.78
C PRO A 166 -11.94 -9.61 1.10
N ALA A 167 -11.51 -10.39 2.12
CA ALA A 167 -12.19 -11.60 2.55
C ALA A 167 -13.63 -11.31 2.97
N LEU A 168 -13.79 -10.36 3.89
CA LEU A 168 -15.10 -9.92 4.39
C LEU A 168 -15.93 -9.30 3.25
N SER A 169 -15.30 -8.47 2.43
CA SER A 169 -15.96 -7.86 1.27
C SER A 169 -16.54 -8.91 0.34
N GLY A 170 -15.75 -9.93 -0.04
CA GLY A 170 -16.21 -10.99 -0.94
C GLY A 170 -17.44 -11.73 -0.42
N LEU A 171 -17.47 -12.06 0.88
CA LEU A 171 -18.59 -12.73 1.52
C LEU A 171 -19.84 -11.83 1.61
N ILE A 172 -19.64 -10.55 1.97
CA ILE A 172 -20.73 -9.58 2.11
C ILE A 172 -21.28 -9.20 0.75
N LEU A 173 -20.44 -8.96 -0.24
CA LEU A 173 -20.85 -8.71 -1.63
C LEU A 173 -21.73 -9.81 -2.19
N GLN A 174 -21.36 -11.08 -1.91
CA GLN A 174 -22.12 -12.23 -2.40
C GLN A 174 -23.52 -12.34 -1.78
N ARG A 175 -23.66 -12.03 -0.48
CA ARG A 175 -24.91 -12.24 0.27
C ARG A 175 -25.80 -11.01 0.34
N PHE A 176 -25.20 -9.84 0.47
CA PHE A 176 -25.90 -8.59 0.82
C PHE A 176 -25.69 -7.48 -0.19
N GLY A 177 -24.84 -7.70 -1.21
CA GLY A 177 -24.53 -6.69 -2.22
C GLY A 177 -23.52 -5.64 -1.78
N ALA A 178 -23.17 -4.76 -2.72
CA ALA A 178 -22.09 -3.81 -2.54
C ALA A 178 -22.47 -2.62 -1.65
N SER A 179 -23.74 -2.20 -1.66
CA SER A 179 -24.23 -1.13 -0.76
C SER A 179 -23.92 -1.42 0.69
N THR A 180 -24.05 -2.69 1.11
CA THR A 180 -23.75 -3.13 2.48
C THR A 180 -22.27 -2.94 2.83
N CYS A 181 -21.33 -3.20 1.91
CA CYS A 181 -19.91 -2.93 2.13
C CYS A 181 -19.65 -1.44 2.35
N PHE A 182 -20.33 -0.58 1.60
CA PHE A 182 -20.19 0.89 1.72
C PHE A 182 -20.81 1.40 3.03
N ILE A 183 -21.96 0.87 3.44
CA ILE A 183 -22.61 1.20 4.72
C ILE A 183 -21.70 0.80 5.89
N ILE A 184 -21.16 -0.42 5.86
CA ILE A 184 -20.24 -0.89 6.90
C ILE A 184 -19.01 0.02 6.98
N ASN A 185 -18.45 0.43 5.83
CA ASN A 185 -17.32 1.36 5.83
C ASN A 185 -17.73 2.74 6.37
N ALA A 186 -18.88 3.27 5.98
CA ALA A 186 -19.39 4.55 6.51
C ALA A 186 -19.54 4.49 8.05
N ILE A 187 -20.08 3.40 8.58
CA ILE A 187 -20.20 3.18 10.03
C ILE A 187 -18.83 3.02 10.68
N SER A 188 -17.88 2.38 10.02
CA SER A 188 -16.51 2.20 10.54
C SER A 188 -15.78 3.54 10.76
N PHE A 189 -16.06 4.55 9.94
CA PHE A 189 -15.56 5.89 10.15
C PHE A 189 -16.05 6.54 11.44
N ILE A 190 -17.24 6.20 11.93
CA ILE A 190 -17.72 6.68 13.22
C ILE A 190 -16.78 6.25 14.34
N ALA A 191 -16.24 5.02 14.28
CA ALA A 191 -15.31 4.53 15.29
C ALA A 191 -14.03 5.35 15.33
N VAL A 192 -13.41 5.67 14.17
CA VAL A 192 -12.18 6.47 14.14
C VAL A 192 -12.45 7.95 14.47
N ILE A 193 -13.55 8.53 14.02
CA ILE A 193 -13.94 9.90 14.35
C ILE A 193 -14.18 10.03 15.86
N SER A 194 -14.92 9.09 16.46
CA SER A 194 -15.14 9.08 17.90
C SER A 194 -13.84 8.92 18.69
N SER A 195 -12.95 8.04 18.25
CA SER A 195 -11.66 7.88 18.90
C SER A 195 -10.80 9.16 18.79
N LEU A 196 -10.79 9.83 17.64
CA LEU A 196 -10.11 11.12 17.47
C LEU A 196 -10.68 12.20 18.41
N LEU A 197 -12.00 12.31 18.54
CA LEU A 197 -12.64 13.28 19.44
C LEU A 197 -12.35 13.03 20.92
N LEU A 198 -12.08 11.78 21.31
CA LEU A 198 -11.70 11.41 22.67
C LEU A 198 -10.22 11.66 22.98
N MET A 199 -9.39 11.94 21.97
CA MET A 199 -7.97 12.23 22.14
C MET A 199 -7.74 13.65 22.62
N LYS A 200 -6.65 13.84 23.36
CA LYS A 200 -6.20 15.14 23.83
C LYS A 200 -4.83 15.45 23.22
N PHE A 201 -4.78 16.46 22.37
CA PHE A 201 -3.53 16.95 21.78
C PHE A 201 -3.17 18.32 22.36
N PRO A 202 -1.87 18.59 22.57
CA PRO A 202 -1.41 19.95 22.87
C PRO A 202 -1.70 20.87 21.69
N LYS A 203 -1.76 22.19 21.95
CA LYS A 203 -1.93 23.18 20.88
C LYS A 203 -0.80 23.05 19.86
N HIS A 204 -1.16 22.90 18.59
CA HIS A 204 -0.21 22.80 17.48
C HIS A 204 0.59 24.12 17.39
N GLN A 205 1.90 24.01 17.43
CA GLN A 205 2.82 25.10 17.12
C GLN A 205 3.42 24.80 15.74
N PRO A 206 3.10 25.61 14.71
CA PRO A 206 3.67 25.41 13.39
C PRO A 206 5.20 25.53 13.46
N PRO A 207 5.96 24.60 12.88
CA PRO A 207 7.39 24.71 12.80
C PRO A 207 7.79 25.92 11.95
N PRO A 208 8.96 26.55 12.18
CA PRO A 208 9.46 27.63 11.35
C PRO A 208 9.56 27.16 9.89
N VAL A 209 9.15 28.06 8.97
CA VAL A 209 9.08 27.77 7.52
C VAL A 209 10.43 27.28 7.01
N LYS A 210 10.50 26.00 6.66
CA LYS A 210 11.67 25.38 6.05
C LYS A 210 11.72 25.64 4.54
N LYS A 211 12.88 25.38 3.91
CA LYS A 211 13.20 25.60 2.50
C LYS A 211 12.06 25.19 1.55
N LYS A 212 11.99 25.83 0.38
CA LYS A 212 11.00 25.50 -0.67
C LYS A 212 11.17 24.03 -1.10
N VAL A 213 10.10 23.25 -1.10
CA VAL A 213 10.06 21.81 -1.44
C VAL A 213 10.76 21.51 -2.77
N ILE A 214 10.67 22.41 -3.75
CA ILE A 214 11.33 22.28 -5.06
C ILE A 214 12.86 22.20 -4.93
N PHE A 215 13.47 22.96 -4.00
CA PHE A 215 14.91 22.91 -3.76
C PHE A 215 15.33 21.58 -3.11
N GLU A 216 14.50 21.06 -2.19
CA GLU A 216 14.77 19.76 -1.55
C GLU A 216 14.65 18.61 -2.55
N LEU A 217 13.70 18.67 -3.48
CA LEU A 217 13.61 17.73 -4.59
C LEU A 217 14.82 17.81 -5.51
N ALA A 218 15.22 19.02 -5.95
CA ALA A 218 16.38 19.18 -6.82
C ALA A 218 17.68 18.65 -6.18
N GLU A 219 17.85 18.89 -4.88
CA GLU A 219 19.01 18.41 -4.12
C GLU A 219 18.97 16.88 -3.95
N GLY A 220 17.80 16.29 -3.70
CA GLY A 220 17.58 14.84 -3.69
C GLY A 220 17.92 14.20 -5.05
N PHE A 221 17.49 14.81 -6.16
CA PHE A 221 17.80 14.32 -7.51
C PHE A 221 19.31 14.35 -7.79
N ARG A 222 19.98 15.46 -7.43
CA ARG A 222 21.44 15.58 -7.58
C ARG A 222 22.15 14.49 -6.79
N TYR A 223 21.74 14.25 -5.55
CA TYR A 223 22.29 13.20 -4.70
C TYR A 223 22.11 11.80 -5.31
N LEU A 224 20.92 11.49 -5.82
CA LEU A 224 20.66 10.22 -6.50
C LEU A 224 21.55 10.02 -7.74
N ARG A 225 21.76 11.06 -8.55
CA ARG A 225 22.69 10.97 -9.69
C ARG A 225 24.12 10.66 -9.26
N GLN A 226 24.53 11.11 -8.08
CA GLN A 226 25.86 10.85 -7.50
C GLN A 226 25.93 9.52 -6.75
N THR A 227 24.79 8.91 -6.42
CA THR A 227 24.71 7.64 -5.68
C THR A 227 24.03 6.57 -6.53
N PRO A 228 24.76 5.98 -7.50
CA PRO A 228 24.16 5.03 -8.45
C PRO A 228 23.54 3.78 -7.79
N ALA A 229 24.03 3.39 -6.62
CA ALA A 229 23.48 2.23 -5.88
C ALA A 229 22.01 2.48 -5.48
N LEU A 230 21.71 3.67 -4.92
CA LEU A 230 20.35 4.05 -4.54
C LEU A 230 19.46 4.28 -5.77
N THR A 231 20.02 4.86 -6.85
CA THR A 231 19.29 5.06 -8.10
C THR A 231 18.81 3.74 -8.69
N VAL A 232 19.64 2.70 -8.67
CA VAL A 232 19.25 1.35 -9.14
C VAL A 232 18.10 0.79 -8.33
N ILE A 233 18.07 0.98 -7.01
CA ILE A 233 16.97 0.51 -6.15
C ILE A 233 15.69 1.28 -6.46
N ILE A 234 15.75 2.59 -6.67
CA ILE A 234 14.58 3.40 -7.04
C ILE A 234 14.05 2.99 -8.42
N LEU A 235 14.91 2.72 -9.38
CA LEU A 235 14.52 2.20 -10.70
C LEU A 235 13.87 0.82 -10.59
N LEU A 236 14.37 -0.04 -9.70
CA LEU A 236 13.72 -1.32 -9.41
C LEU A 236 12.30 -1.13 -8.88
N ILE A 237 12.10 -0.22 -7.91
CA ILE A 237 10.78 0.12 -7.39
C ILE A 237 9.88 0.65 -8.52
N ALA A 238 10.40 1.50 -9.42
CA ALA A 238 9.67 2.00 -10.59
C ALA A 238 9.19 0.87 -11.51
N CYS A 239 10.10 -0.03 -11.88
CA CYS A 239 9.78 -1.18 -12.74
C CYS A 239 8.74 -2.10 -12.10
N LEU A 240 8.89 -2.40 -10.80
CA LEU A 240 7.92 -3.24 -10.08
C LEU A 240 6.54 -2.57 -10.00
N SER A 241 6.49 -1.27 -9.67
CA SER A 241 5.24 -0.53 -9.53
C SER A 241 4.52 -0.33 -10.87
N LEU A 242 5.26 -0.19 -11.96
CA LEU A 242 4.68 0.00 -13.28
C LEU A 242 4.22 -1.32 -13.93
N LEU A 243 5.04 -2.37 -13.84
CA LEU A 243 4.87 -3.57 -14.66
C LEU A 243 4.31 -4.76 -13.88
N ILE A 244 4.63 -4.89 -12.60
CA ILE A 244 4.39 -6.13 -11.87
C ILE A 244 3.28 -5.98 -10.82
N LEU A 245 3.37 -5.00 -9.93
CA LEU A 245 2.43 -4.84 -8.81
C LEU A 245 0.97 -4.65 -9.23
N PRO A 246 0.63 -4.06 -10.41
CA PRO A 246 -0.76 -3.96 -10.84
C PRO A 246 -1.45 -5.28 -11.21
N TYR A 247 -0.86 -6.43 -10.91
CA TYR A 247 -1.52 -7.74 -11.06
C TYR A 247 -2.86 -7.83 -10.31
N ASP A 248 -3.01 -7.06 -9.22
CA ASP A 248 -4.23 -6.98 -8.42
C ASP A 248 -5.45 -6.53 -9.23
N THR A 249 -5.26 -5.72 -10.27
CA THR A 249 -6.33 -5.32 -11.21
C THR A 249 -6.90 -6.50 -12.00
N LEU A 250 -6.17 -7.60 -12.10
CA LEU A 250 -6.59 -8.81 -12.82
C LEU A 250 -7.41 -9.78 -11.95
N GLU A 251 -7.34 -9.67 -10.62
CA GLU A 251 -7.99 -10.59 -9.68
C GLU A 251 -9.51 -10.73 -9.92
N PRO A 252 -10.31 -9.65 -10.12
CA PRO A 252 -11.74 -9.77 -10.41
C PRO A 252 -12.02 -10.47 -11.73
N VAL A 253 -11.15 -10.27 -12.73
CA VAL A 253 -11.26 -10.92 -14.04
C VAL A 253 -11.01 -12.42 -13.90
N PHE A 254 -9.97 -12.82 -13.16
CA PHE A 254 -9.74 -14.24 -12.82
C PHE A 254 -10.93 -14.83 -12.07
N ALA A 255 -11.44 -14.15 -11.06
CA ALA A 255 -12.56 -14.63 -10.28
C ALA A 255 -13.81 -14.89 -11.15
N LYS A 256 -14.15 -13.95 -12.02
CA LYS A 256 -15.39 -14.00 -12.80
C LYS A 256 -15.26 -14.83 -14.07
N VAL A 257 -14.17 -14.67 -14.85
CA VAL A 257 -14.02 -15.26 -16.19
C VAL A 257 -13.29 -16.60 -16.14
N VAL A 258 -12.13 -16.65 -15.46
CA VAL A 258 -11.30 -17.87 -15.45
C VAL A 258 -11.87 -18.93 -14.54
N PHE A 259 -12.20 -18.56 -13.30
CA PHE A 259 -12.75 -19.51 -12.32
C PHE A 259 -14.28 -19.60 -12.37
N LYS A 260 -14.96 -18.80 -13.20
CA LYS A 260 -16.43 -18.75 -13.34
C LYS A 260 -17.14 -18.58 -11.98
N GLY A 261 -16.49 -17.83 -11.07
CA GLY A 261 -16.93 -17.61 -9.70
C GLY A 261 -17.71 -16.31 -9.51
N ASN A 262 -17.73 -15.86 -8.29
CA ASN A 262 -18.46 -14.68 -7.82
C ASN A 262 -17.57 -13.79 -6.95
N ALA A 263 -18.16 -12.81 -6.25
CA ALA A 263 -17.45 -11.89 -5.37
C ALA A 263 -16.68 -12.61 -4.24
N ALA A 264 -17.18 -13.72 -3.69
CA ALA A 264 -16.45 -14.49 -2.71
C ALA A 264 -15.18 -15.13 -3.29
N THR A 265 -15.23 -15.56 -4.58
CA THR A 265 -14.06 -16.07 -5.29
C THR A 265 -12.97 -15.00 -5.36
N TYR A 266 -13.34 -13.75 -5.69
CA TYR A 266 -12.41 -12.61 -5.65
C TYR A 266 -11.85 -12.39 -4.24
N GLY A 267 -12.70 -12.39 -3.21
CA GLY A 267 -12.28 -12.30 -1.81
C GLY A 267 -11.29 -13.39 -1.39
N TYR A 268 -11.49 -14.65 -1.80
CA TYR A 268 -10.57 -15.75 -1.50
C TYR A 268 -9.20 -15.57 -2.17
N ILE A 269 -9.16 -15.11 -3.43
CA ILE A 269 -7.91 -14.82 -4.14
C ILE A 269 -7.14 -13.73 -3.41
N SER A 270 -7.75 -12.57 -3.20
CA SER A 270 -7.12 -11.43 -2.53
C SER A 270 -6.65 -11.77 -1.10
N SER A 271 -7.44 -12.57 -0.37
CA SER A 271 -7.07 -13.00 0.99
C SER A 271 -5.90 -13.97 1.00
N SER A 272 -5.83 -14.90 0.04
CA SER A 272 -4.69 -15.81 -0.09
C SER A 272 -3.41 -15.02 -0.40
N ILE A 273 -3.48 -14.01 -1.28
CA ILE A 273 -2.37 -13.10 -1.57
C ILE A 273 -2.01 -12.30 -0.31
N GLY A 274 -2.99 -11.76 0.40
CA GLY A 274 -2.78 -11.03 1.64
C GLY A 274 -2.11 -11.87 2.74
N LEU A 275 -2.50 -13.14 2.88
CA LEU A 275 -1.89 -14.08 3.80
C LEU A 275 -0.42 -14.36 3.43
N GLY A 276 -0.14 -14.54 2.14
CA GLY A 276 1.21 -14.67 1.63
C GLY A 276 2.06 -13.44 1.93
N ALA A 277 1.53 -12.24 1.67
CA ALA A 277 2.20 -10.97 1.94
C ALA A 277 2.55 -10.79 3.43
N LEU A 278 1.60 -11.12 4.32
CA LEU A 278 1.83 -11.10 5.76
C LEU A 278 2.94 -12.09 6.16
N THR A 279 2.87 -13.32 5.66
CA THR A 279 3.88 -14.35 5.92
C THR A 279 5.26 -13.92 5.42
N GLY A 280 5.37 -13.38 4.21
CA GLY A 280 6.61 -12.87 3.63
C GLY A 280 7.23 -11.75 4.48
N THR A 281 6.42 -10.82 4.94
CA THR A 281 6.85 -9.71 5.81
C THR A 281 7.36 -10.24 7.16
N LEU A 282 6.68 -11.22 7.76
CA LEU A 282 7.08 -11.83 9.02
C LEU A 282 8.39 -12.63 8.89
N LEU A 283 8.57 -13.37 7.80
CA LEU A 283 9.81 -14.11 7.53
C LEU A 283 11.01 -13.18 7.46
N ILE A 284 10.88 -12.01 6.82
CA ILE A 284 11.97 -11.03 6.76
C ILE A 284 12.20 -10.37 8.11
N ALA A 285 11.14 -10.01 8.83
CA ALA A 285 11.27 -9.44 10.16
C ALA A 285 11.98 -10.40 11.16
N SER A 286 11.89 -11.72 10.92
CA SER A 286 12.53 -12.77 11.70
C SER A 286 13.91 -13.19 11.16
N ALA A 287 14.37 -12.55 10.07
CA ALA A 287 15.63 -12.91 9.44
C ALA A 287 16.83 -12.57 10.32
N PRO A 288 17.88 -13.41 10.36
CA PRO A 288 19.08 -13.14 11.14
C PRO A 288 19.78 -11.85 10.71
N ASN A 289 20.46 -11.20 11.67
CA ASN A 289 21.28 -10.04 11.36
C ASN A 289 22.41 -10.41 10.38
N GLY A 290 22.68 -9.52 9.40
CA GLY A 290 23.76 -9.72 8.42
C GLY A 290 23.34 -10.39 7.11
N ILE A 291 22.05 -10.68 6.92
CA ILE A 291 21.55 -11.13 5.60
C ILE A 291 21.75 -10.03 4.55
N ASP A 292 22.21 -10.45 3.37
CA ASP A 292 22.30 -9.57 2.20
C ASP A 292 20.90 -9.21 1.71
N LEU A 293 20.44 -8.00 2.07
CA LEU A 293 19.10 -7.50 1.73
C LEU A 293 18.87 -7.41 0.21
N ARG A 294 19.93 -7.21 -0.59
CA ARG A 294 19.80 -7.17 -2.07
C ARG A 294 19.44 -8.55 -2.61
N LYS A 295 20.02 -9.61 -2.06
CA LYS A 295 19.64 -11.00 -2.40
C LYS A 295 18.21 -11.32 -1.97
N VAL A 296 17.78 -10.81 -0.82
CA VAL A 296 16.40 -10.95 -0.35
C VAL A 296 15.42 -10.27 -1.32
N VAL A 297 15.71 -9.06 -1.79
CA VAL A 297 14.90 -8.37 -2.81
C VAL A 297 14.78 -9.22 -4.07
N LEU A 298 15.89 -9.71 -4.61
CA LEU A 298 15.87 -10.50 -5.84
C LEU A 298 15.15 -11.84 -5.67
N ALA A 299 15.37 -12.53 -4.56
CA ALA A 299 14.68 -13.78 -4.24
C ALA A 299 13.16 -13.56 -4.12
N SER A 300 12.74 -12.47 -3.48
CA SER A 300 11.32 -12.14 -3.34
C SER A 300 10.65 -11.84 -4.69
N ILE A 301 11.34 -11.14 -5.60
CA ILE A 301 10.84 -10.89 -6.95
C ILE A 301 10.75 -12.21 -7.74
N ALA A 302 11.71 -13.10 -7.57
CA ALA A 302 11.67 -14.42 -8.20
C ALA A 302 10.49 -15.27 -7.67
N ILE A 303 10.23 -15.25 -6.36
CA ILE A 303 9.07 -15.91 -5.75
C ILE A 303 7.76 -15.31 -6.31
N LEU A 304 7.65 -13.98 -6.39
CA LEU A 304 6.52 -13.29 -7.00
C LEU A 304 6.32 -13.73 -8.45
N ALA A 305 7.38 -13.78 -9.23
CA ALA A 305 7.35 -14.20 -10.63
C ALA A 305 6.85 -15.64 -10.80
N VAL A 306 7.36 -16.56 -9.99
CA VAL A 306 6.90 -17.96 -9.99
C VAL A 306 5.42 -18.03 -9.60
N GLY A 307 5.00 -17.31 -8.58
CA GLY A 307 3.60 -17.21 -8.18
C GLY A 307 2.70 -16.71 -9.31
N LEU A 308 3.08 -15.62 -10.01
CA LEU A 308 2.35 -15.08 -11.15
C LEU A 308 2.23 -16.09 -12.31
N ILE A 309 3.35 -16.73 -12.67
CA ILE A 309 3.39 -17.71 -13.76
C ILE A 309 2.50 -18.91 -13.44
N LEU A 310 2.64 -19.49 -12.26
CA LEU A 310 1.87 -20.67 -11.88
C LEU A 310 0.38 -20.34 -11.70
N PHE A 311 0.06 -19.21 -11.04
CA PHE A 311 -1.33 -18.78 -10.89
C PHE A 311 -2.00 -18.53 -12.25
N SER A 312 -1.31 -17.94 -13.20
CA SER A 312 -1.84 -17.63 -14.54
C SER A 312 -2.30 -18.87 -15.33
N GLN A 313 -1.74 -20.05 -15.02
CA GLN A 313 -2.06 -21.32 -15.70
C GLN A 313 -3.24 -22.06 -15.05
N MET A 314 -3.68 -21.63 -13.87
CA MET A 314 -4.72 -22.34 -13.12
C MET A 314 -6.11 -22.03 -13.66
N LYS A 315 -6.91 -23.10 -13.81
CA LYS A 315 -8.33 -23.02 -14.21
C LYS A 315 -9.28 -23.40 -13.07
N ILE A 316 -8.75 -23.94 -11.97
CA ILE A 316 -9.51 -24.42 -10.81
C ILE A 316 -9.09 -23.56 -9.60
N LEU A 317 -10.06 -22.89 -8.97
CA LEU A 317 -9.81 -22.00 -7.84
C LEU A 317 -9.01 -22.68 -6.71
N ARG A 318 -9.41 -23.89 -6.30
CA ARG A 318 -8.76 -24.60 -5.17
C ARG A 318 -7.27 -24.84 -5.40
N LEU A 319 -6.88 -25.08 -6.66
CA LEU A 319 -5.47 -25.27 -7.06
C LEU A 319 -4.74 -23.93 -7.22
N ALA A 320 -5.47 -22.84 -7.51
CA ALA A 320 -4.91 -21.52 -7.67
C ALA A 320 -4.54 -20.84 -6.33
N LEU A 321 -5.29 -21.10 -5.24
CA LEU A 321 -5.09 -20.45 -3.95
C LEU A 321 -3.68 -20.64 -3.36
N PRO A 322 -3.03 -21.83 -3.39
CA PRO A 322 -1.64 -21.97 -2.98
C PRO A 322 -0.67 -21.10 -3.78
N PHE A 323 -0.90 -20.94 -5.10
CA PHE A 323 -0.06 -20.09 -5.93
C PHE A 323 -0.33 -18.61 -5.70
N ALA A 324 -1.57 -18.22 -5.36
CA ALA A 324 -1.91 -16.90 -4.88
C ALA A 324 -1.16 -16.56 -3.57
N LEU A 325 -1.02 -17.52 -2.66
CA LEU A 325 -0.22 -17.35 -1.44
C LEU A 325 1.26 -17.16 -1.78
N ILE A 326 1.84 -17.97 -2.69
CA ILE A 326 3.23 -17.81 -3.15
C ILE A 326 3.44 -16.43 -3.79
N LEU A 327 2.52 -15.99 -4.64
CA LEU A 327 2.52 -14.67 -5.23
C LEU A 327 2.54 -13.59 -4.13
N GLY A 328 1.70 -13.73 -3.12
CA GLY A 328 1.63 -12.84 -1.98
C GLY A 328 2.95 -12.76 -1.21
N LEU A 329 3.62 -13.90 -0.96
CA LEU A 329 4.94 -13.94 -0.29
C LEU A 329 5.96 -13.00 -0.93
N GLY A 330 5.96 -12.93 -2.27
CA GLY A 330 6.87 -12.08 -3.03
C GLY A 330 6.36 -10.65 -3.29
N SER A 331 5.13 -10.29 -2.96
CA SER A 331 4.51 -9.05 -3.45
C SER A 331 4.98 -7.78 -2.71
N ILE A 332 4.94 -7.76 -1.39
CA ILE A 332 5.27 -6.58 -0.56
C ILE A 332 6.75 -6.57 -0.19
N THR A 333 7.33 -7.73 -0.04
CA THR A 333 8.72 -7.96 0.41
C THR A 333 9.76 -7.17 -0.37
N PRO A 334 9.77 -7.13 -1.72
CA PRO A 334 10.79 -6.40 -2.48
C PRO A 334 10.76 -4.91 -2.20
N ILE A 335 9.56 -4.33 -2.06
CA ILE A 335 9.39 -2.90 -1.80
C ILE A 335 9.84 -2.55 -0.39
N SER A 336 9.39 -3.28 0.63
CA SER A 336 9.75 -3.02 2.03
C SER A 336 11.24 -3.20 2.27
N THR A 337 11.85 -4.24 1.70
CA THR A 337 13.30 -4.48 1.81
C THR A 337 14.10 -3.41 1.05
N SER A 338 13.65 -2.97 -0.13
CA SER A 338 14.27 -1.87 -0.88
C SER A 338 14.25 -0.56 -0.08
N ILE A 339 13.14 -0.26 0.60
CA ILE A 339 13.03 0.89 1.50
C ILE A 339 14.04 0.77 2.65
N THR A 340 14.18 -0.42 3.24
CA THR A 340 15.16 -0.67 4.31
C THR A 340 16.59 -0.43 3.81
N ILE A 341 16.97 -0.91 2.63
CA ILE A 341 18.30 -0.66 2.05
C ILE A 341 18.53 0.84 1.88
N ILE A 342 17.56 1.57 1.32
CA ILE A 342 17.65 3.02 1.15
C ILE A 342 17.84 3.73 2.50
N GLN A 343 17.11 3.32 3.54
CA GLN A 343 17.23 3.90 4.87
C GLN A 343 18.58 3.61 5.53
N MET A 344 19.21 2.48 5.21
CA MET A 344 20.53 2.12 5.74
C MET A 344 21.67 2.81 4.98
N GLU A 345 21.59 2.86 3.65
CA GLU A 345 22.67 3.34 2.78
C GLU A 345 22.64 4.86 2.52
N ALA A 346 21.46 5.50 2.61
CA ALA A 346 21.37 6.94 2.40
C ALA A 346 21.96 7.73 3.56
N HIS A 347 22.72 8.79 3.21
CA HIS A 347 23.26 9.71 4.21
C HIS A 347 22.13 10.30 5.10
N PRO A 348 22.30 10.38 6.43
CA PRO A 348 21.23 10.78 7.36
C PRO A 348 20.49 12.07 6.96
N GLN A 349 21.21 13.08 6.47
CA GLN A 349 20.65 14.36 6.03
C GLN A 349 19.85 14.28 4.72
N MET A 350 20.09 13.24 3.90
CA MET A 350 19.47 13.05 2.58
C MET A 350 18.34 11.99 2.60
N ARG A 351 18.23 11.19 3.68
CA ARG A 351 17.22 10.11 3.80
C ARG A 351 15.82 10.55 3.47
N GLY A 352 15.37 11.64 4.07
CA GLY A 352 14.01 12.15 3.85
C GLY A 352 13.76 12.52 2.38
N ARG A 353 14.75 13.11 1.69
CA ARG A 353 14.65 13.47 0.28
C ARG A 353 14.61 12.26 -0.63
N VAL A 354 15.47 11.27 -0.37
CA VAL A 354 15.49 10.00 -1.13
C VAL A 354 14.17 9.24 -0.91
N MET A 355 13.66 9.20 0.32
CA MET A 355 12.35 8.60 0.61
C MET A 355 11.20 9.32 -0.11
N GLY A 356 11.29 10.65 -0.29
CA GLY A 356 10.37 11.40 -1.13
C GLY A 356 10.34 10.87 -2.58
N TYR A 357 11.49 10.53 -3.16
CA TYR A 357 11.56 9.90 -4.49
C TYR A 357 10.97 8.50 -4.51
N VAL A 358 11.15 7.69 -3.47
CA VAL A 358 10.51 6.38 -3.35
C VAL A 358 8.99 6.52 -3.41
N VAL A 359 8.43 7.44 -2.62
CA VAL A 359 6.98 7.71 -2.60
C VAL A 359 6.49 8.20 -3.96
N LEU A 360 7.21 9.16 -4.57
CA LEU A 360 6.89 9.71 -5.89
C LEU A 360 6.87 8.64 -6.97
N VAL A 361 7.87 7.77 -6.99
CA VAL A 361 7.98 6.70 -7.97
C VAL A 361 6.93 5.62 -7.74
N PHE A 362 6.75 5.18 -6.49
CA PHE A 362 5.78 4.14 -6.17
C PHE A 362 4.34 4.58 -6.49
N PHE A 363 3.90 5.72 -5.94
CA PHE A 363 2.53 6.22 -6.15
C PHE A 363 2.30 6.84 -7.53
N GLY A 364 3.35 7.23 -8.24
CA GLY A 364 3.23 7.74 -9.60
C GLY A 364 3.16 6.62 -10.65
N MET A 365 3.97 5.56 -10.47
CA MET A 365 4.04 4.47 -11.45
C MET A 365 2.89 3.46 -11.29
N LEU A 366 2.41 3.22 -10.07
CA LEU A 366 1.36 2.23 -9.79
C LEU A 366 0.04 2.51 -10.55
N PRO A 367 -0.54 3.73 -10.54
CA PRO A 367 -1.76 4.00 -11.29
C PRO A 367 -1.55 3.91 -12.81
N LEU A 368 -0.39 4.32 -13.32
CA LEU A 368 -0.05 4.18 -14.73
C LEU A 368 0.08 2.70 -15.12
N GLY A 369 0.72 1.91 -14.25
CA GLY A 369 0.82 0.46 -14.40
C GLY A 369 -0.54 -0.23 -14.39
N SER A 370 -1.46 0.22 -13.53
CA SER A 370 -2.82 -0.31 -13.47
C SER A 370 -3.59 -0.08 -14.77
N LEU A 371 -3.45 1.09 -15.38
CA LEU A 371 -3.99 1.36 -16.71
C LEU A 371 -3.36 0.46 -17.79
N LEU A 372 -2.04 0.35 -17.78
CA LEU A 372 -1.30 -0.43 -18.77
C LEU A 372 -1.68 -1.91 -18.68
N VAL A 373 -1.59 -2.51 -17.49
CA VAL A 373 -1.85 -3.94 -17.27
C VAL A 373 -3.31 -4.30 -17.56
N SER A 374 -4.25 -3.48 -17.10
CA SER A 374 -5.67 -3.73 -17.31
C SER A 374 -6.08 -3.56 -18.78
N THR A 375 -5.50 -2.58 -19.48
CA THR A 375 -5.74 -2.40 -20.93
C THR A 375 -5.15 -3.57 -21.73
N LEU A 376 -3.95 -4.02 -21.38
CA LEU A 376 -3.33 -5.19 -21.98
C LEU A 376 -4.20 -6.44 -21.74
N SER A 377 -4.71 -6.61 -20.52
CA SER A 377 -5.61 -7.71 -20.16
C SER A 377 -6.92 -7.70 -20.96
N GLN A 378 -7.42 -6.53 -21.32
CA GLN A 378 -8.61 -6.42 -22.18
C GLN A 378 -8.34 -6.95 -23.60
N GLN A 379 -7.10 -6.83 -24.08
CA GLN A 379 -6.72 -7.23 -25.45
C GLN A 379 -6.31 -8.70 -25.54
N ILE A 380 -5.44 -9.16 -24.65
CA ILE A 380 -4.83 -10.51 -24.73
C ILE A 380 -5.34 -11.47 -23.65
N GLY A 381 -6.23 -11.00 -22.78
CA GLY A 381 -6.79 -11.78 -21.66
C GLY A 381 -5.94 -11.76 -20.39
N ALA A 382 -6.61 -11.90 -19.23
CA ALA A 382 -5.96 -11.83 -17.92
C ALA A 382 -4.90 -12.93 -17.69
N PRO A 383 -5.09 -14.21 -18.08
CA PRO A 383 -4.07 -15.24 -17.91
C PRO A 383 -2.77 -14.93 -18.65
N VAL A 384 -2.86 -14.52 -19.91
CA VAL A 384 -1.68 -14.19 -20.73
C VAL A 384 -0.98 -12.95 -20.18
N THR A 385 -1.73 -11.92 -19.79
CA THR A 385 -1.18 -10.70 -19.19
C THR A 385 -0.42 -11.02 -17.91
N MET A 386 -0.99 -11.83 -17.00
CA MET A 386 -0.34 -12.22 -15.76
C MET A 386 0.91 -13.09 -16.00
N LEU A 387 0.88 -13.96 -17.04
CA LEU A 387 2.05 -14.71 -17.49
C LEU A 387 3.17 -13.75 -17.95
N CYS A 388 2.83 -12.76 -18.77
CA CYS A 388 3.78 -11.74 -19.22
C CYS A 388 4.38 -10.95 -18.04
N GLN A 389 3.56 -10.61 -17.04
CA GLN A 389 4.06 -9.98 -15.80
C GLN A 389 5.05 -10.89 -15.05
N GLY A 390 4.77 -12.18 -14.93
CA GLY A 390 5.67 -13.15 -14.31
C GLY A 390 7.00 -13.28 -15.06
N ILE A 391 6.97 -13.34 -16.40
CA ILE A 391 8.18 -13.35 -17.24
C ILE A 391 8.95 -12.03 -17.10
N ALA A 392 8.26 -10.89 -17.13
CA ALA A 392 8.88 -9.59 -16.92
C ALA A 392 9.55 -9.49 -15.54
N ALA A 393 8.94 -10.05 -14.49
CA ALA A 393 9.53 -10.10 -13.15
C ALA A 393 10.82 -10.94 -13.11
N LEU A 394 10.89 -12.07 -13.84
CA LEU A 394 12.13 -12.85 -13.98
C LEU A 394 13.21 -12.07 -14.72
N LEU A 395 12.85 -11.38 -15.81
CA LEU A 395 13.78 -10.54 -16.56
C LEU A 395 14.31 -9.37 -15.71
N ILE A 396 13.45 -8.73 -14.92
CA ILE A 396 13.82 -7.70 -13.96
C ILE A 396 14.79 -8.29 -12.92
N THR A 397 14.50 -9.48 -12.38
CA THR A 397 15.38 -10.16 -11.42
C THR A 397 16.77 -10.40 -12.03
N ALA A 398 16.84 -10.92 -13.25
CA ALA A 398 18.10 -11.21 -13.93
C ALA A 398 18.88 -9.92 -14.25
N LEU A 399 18.20 -8.86 -14.70
CA LEU A 399 18.81 -7.56 -14.98
C LEU A 399 19.41 -6.94 -13.73
N PHE A 400 18.62 -6.87 -12.65
CA PHE A 400 19.05 -6.25 -11.40
C PHE A 400 20.09 -7.10 -10.65
N TYR A 401 20.07 -8.41 -10.79
CA TYR A 401 21.16 -9.26 -10.32
C TYR A 401 22.50 -8.84 -10.94
N ARG A 402 22.54 -8.64 -12.27
CA ARG A 402 23.74 -8.17 -12.96
C ARG A 402 24.15 -6.75 -12.53
N LEU A 403 23.19 -5.85 -12.32
CA LEU A 403 23.45 -4.48 -11.89
C LEU A 403 24.00 -4.42 -10.46
N PHE A 404 23.48 -5.24 -9.54
CA PHE A 404 23.99 -5.33 -8.18
C PHE A 404 25.40 -5.96 -8.14
N SER A 405 25.65 -7.01 -8.92
CA SER A 405 26.98 -7.65 -9.00
C SER A 405 28.06 -6.73 -9.56
N LYS A 406 27.79 -5.98 -10.61
CA LYS A 406 28.77 -5.03 -11.19
C LYS A 406 29.15 -3.89 -10.25
N LYS A 407 28.30 -3.52 -9.28
CA LYS A 407 28.53 -2.38 -8.38
C LYS A 407 29.15 -2.73 -7.03
N GLN A 408 29.21 -3.99 -6.64
CA GLN A 408 30.02 -4.41 -5.51
C GLN A 408 31.53 -4.15 -5.73
N LEU A 409 31.98 -4.04 -6.99
CA LEU A 409 33.34 -3.70 -7.37
C LEU A 409 33.66 -2.20 -7.35
N GLY A 410 32.66 -1.31 -7.23
CA GLY A 410 32.83 0.15 -7.28
C GLY A 410 32.61 0.92 -5.97
N SER A 411 32.29 0.24 -4.87
CA SER A 411 31.98 0.91 -3.59
C SER A 411 33.18 1.07 -2.64
N ALA A 412 34.39 0.73 -3.07
CA ALA A 412 35.58 0.79 -2.22
C ALA A 412 36.22 2.19 -2.10
N ASP A 413 35.90 3.14 -3.00
CA ASP A 413 36.55 4.45 -3.01
C ASP A 413 35.58 5.61 -3.29
N VAL A 414 34.82 6.01 -2.28
CA VAL A 414 34.23 7.37 -2.27
C VAL A 414 34.54 8.01 -0.92
N ASN A 415 35.75 8.55 -0.82
CA ASN A 415 36.12 9.54 0.18
C ASN A 415 35.29 10.81 -0.10
N PHE A 416 34.28 11.08 0.71
CA PHE A 416 33.59 12.36 0.69
C PHE A 416 34.47 13.42 1.37
N ASN A 417 35.20 14.21 0.59
CA ASN A 417 35.66 15.52 1.02
C ASN A 417 34.41 16.44 1.08
N VAL A 418 33.98 16.73 2.30
CA VAL A 418 32.96 17.74 2.59
C VAL A 418 33.66 19.10 2.56
N TYR A 419 33.29 19.96 1.63
CA TYR A 419 33.45 21.39 1.73
C TYR A 419 32.10 22.05 1.96
#